data_69ecced7f0b434ed119efaf044c8667a
#
_entry.id   69ecced7f0b434ed119efaf044c8667a
#
_cell.length_a   1.000
_cell.length_b   1.000
_cell.length_c   1.000
_cell.angle_alpha   90.00
_cell.angle_beta   90.00
_cell.angle_gamma   90.00
#
_symmetry.space_group_name_H-M   'P 1'
#
loop_
_entity.id
_entity.type
_entity.pdbx_description
1 polymer ?
#
loop_
_entity_poly.entity_id
_entity_poly.type
_entity_poly.pdbx_seq_one_letter_code
_entity_poly.pdbx_strand_id
1 'polypeptide(L)'
;MYLAGIGLLFLSACAGTNDNSFRVDRSLEYCHHQVTRTLAELRGEEGQIDYTLIPRNILKGEAHWNCRKASETEWCSGFWPGILWYDYEATGDVQIRTEAEKFTAALGFLAKQPAYDHDLGFLLFCS
;
A
#
# COMPACT_ATOMS: atom_id res chain seq x y z
N MET A 1 27.80 -69.75 14.44
CA MET A 1 27.87 -68.60 13.54
C MET A 1 26.71 -67.69 13.90
N TYR A 2 26.98 -66.66 14.67
CA TYR A 2 25.97 -65.66 15.10
C TYR A 2 26.16 -64.37 14.27
N LEU A 3 25.16 -64.02 13.45
CA LEU A 3 25.10 -62.73 12.77
C LEU A 3 24.39 -61.73 13.66
N ALA A 4 25.16 -60.74 14.14
CA ALA A 4 24.63 -59.60 14.88
C ALA A 4 24.09 -58.57 13.89
N GLY A 5 22.78 -58.36 13.91
CA GLY A 5 22.12 -57.28 13.13
C GLY A 5 22.32 -55.95 13.84
N ILE A 6 23.00 -55.00 13.15
CA ILE A 6 23.14 -53.61 13.62
C ILE A 6 21.90 -52.87 13.15
N GLY A 7 20.98 -52.55 14.08
CA GLY A 7 19.85 -51.67 13.82
C GLY A 7 20.29 -50.21 13.78
N LEU A 8 20.21 -49.59 12.62
CA LEU A 8 20.39 -48.13 12.47
C LEU A 8 19.10 -47.42 12.92
N LEU A 9 19.17 -46.77 14.08
CA LEU A 9 18.15 -45.87 14.58
C LEU A 9 18.30 -44.53 13.83
N PHE A 10 17.41 -44.24 12.86
CA PHE A 10 17.25 -42.91 12.30
C PHE A 10 16.51 -42.02 13.30
N LEU A 11 17.25 -41.18 14.02
CA LEU A 11 16.67 -40.05 14.76
C LEU A 11 16.25 -38.99 13.77
N SER A 12 14.95 -38.97 13.41
CA SER A 12 14.36 -37.88 12.67
C SER A 12 14.23 -36.68 13.61
N ALA A 13 15.21 -35.78 13.56
CA ALA A 13 15.11 -34.49 14.24
C ALA A 13 14.10 -33.64 13.45
N CYS A 14 12.85 -33.59 13.92
CA CYS A 14 11.92 -32.54 13.53
C CYS A 14 12.46 -31.22 14.09
N ALA A 15 13.28 -30.52 13.30
CA ALA A 15 13.60 -29.12 13.54
C ALA A 15 12.30 -28.33 13.24
N GLY A 16 11.53 -28.06 14.28
CA GLY A 16 10.47 -27.06 14.22
C GLY A 16 11.14 -25.72 13.95
N THR A 17 11.16 -25.29 12.71
CA THR A 17 11.52 -23.92 12.36
C THR A 17 10.43 -23.03 12.93
N ASN A 18 10.73 -22.33 14.03
CA ASN A 18 9.99 -21.14 14.43
C ASN A 18 10.19 -20.14 13.28
N ASP A 19 9.31 -20.21 12.28
CA ASP A 19 9.31 -19.30 11.14
C ASP A 19 8.73 -17.97 11.59
N ASN A 20 9.54 -17.20 12.34
CA ASN A 20 9.31 -15.80 12.65
C ASN A 20 9.80 -14.92 11.49
N SER A 21 9.97 -15.48 10.28
CA SER A 21 10.36 -14.73 9.11
C SER A 21 9.23 -13.76 8.74
N PHE A 22 9.62 -12.54 8.43
CA PHE A 22 8.71 -11.55 7.87
C PHE A 22 8.13 -12.07 6.56
N ARG A 23 6.83 -12.22 6.51
CA ARG A 23 6.12 -12.77 5.34
C ARG A 23 5.69 -11.62 4.43
N VAL A 24 6.51 -11.35 3.41
CA VAL A 24 6.28 -10.29 2.43
C VAL A 24 4.91 -10.47 1.75
N ASP A 25 4.59 -11.68 1.31
CA ASP A 25 3.32 -12.03 0.68
C ASP A 25 2.10 -11.62 1.52
N ARG A 26 2.08 -12.00 2.80
CA ARG A 26 1.00 -11.62 3.72
C ARG A 26 0.92 -10.11 3.97
N SER A 27 2.08 -9.46 4.01
CA SER A 27 2.13 -8.01 4.22
C SER A 27 1.57 -7.27 3.00
N LEU A 28 1.89 -7.70 1.80
CA LEU A 28 1.33 -7.14 0.56
C LEU A 28 -0.17 -7.38 0.46
N GLU A 29 -0.65 -8.59 0.79
CA GLU A 29 -2.08 -8.89 0.84
C GLU A 29 -2.82 -7.98 1.85
N TYR A 30 -2.24 -7.77 3.03
CA TYR A 30 -2.80 -6.84 4.01
C TYR A 30 -2.84 -5.41 3.47
N CYS A 31 -1.76 -4.94 2.82
CA CYS A 31 -1.72 -3.60 2.22
C CYS A 31 -2.79 -3.43 1.14
N HIS A 32 -2.91 -4.39 0.23
CA HIS A 32 -3.94 -4.40 -0.80
C HIS A 32 -5.36 -4.32 -0.21
N HIS A 33 -5.63 -5.10 0.84
CA HIS A 33 -6.91 -5.02 1.54
C HIS A 33 -7.16 -3.63 2.16
N GLN A 34 -6.14 -2.96 2.72
CA GLN A 34 -6.29 -1.60 3.23
C GLN A 34 -6.52 -0.59 2.09
N VAL A 35 -5.85 -0.74 0.96
CA VAL A 35 -6.05 0.10 -0.24
C VAL A 35 -7.50 -0.01 -0.73
N THR A 36 -8.00 -1.23 -0.91
CA THR A 36 -9.38 -1.45 -1.39
C THR A 36 -10.44 -0.91 -0.43
N ARG A 37 -10.22 -1.05 0.88
CA ARG A 37 -11.09 -0.43 1.89
C ARG A 37 -11.09 1.09 1.81
N THR A 38 -9.91 1.69 1.67
CA THR A 38 -9.77 3.15 1.55
C THR A 38 -10.49 3.66 0.30
N LEU A 39 -10.30 3.00 -0.85
CA LEU A 39 -11.02 3.36 -2.08
C LEU A 39 -12.54 3.24 -1.94
N ALA A 40 -13.02 2.22 -1.22
CA ALA A 40 -14.45 2.06 -0.94
C ALA A 40 -14.98 3.21 -0.07
N GLU A 41 -14.22 3.64 0.93
CA GLU A 41 -14.58 4.79 1.77
C GLU A 41 -14.59 6.09 0.99
N LEU A 42 -13.58 6.33 0.12
CA LEU A 42 -13.48 7.54 -0.71
C LEU A 42 -14.61 7.66 -1.74
N ARG A 43 -15.22 6.54 -2.16
CA ARG A 43 -16.40 6.57 -3.07
C ARG A 43 -17.64 7.12 -2.41
N GLY A 44 -17.73 7.06 -1.09
CA GLY A 44 -18.89 7.53 -0.35
C GLY A 44 -20.20 6.88 -0.78
N GLU A 45 -21.31 7.47 -0.34
CA GLU A 45 -22.65 6.98 -0.67
C GLU A 45 -23.03 7.23 -2.15
N GLU A 46 -22.45 8.23 -2.77
CA GLU A 46 -22.72 8.59 -4.18
C GLU A 46 -22.00 7.67 -5.18
N GLY A 47 -21.11 6.80 -4.70
CA GLY A 47 -20.36 5.86 -5.53
C GLY A 47 -19.30 6.48 -6.42
N GLN A 48 -19.00 7.78 -6.25
CA GLN A 48 -18.00 8.53 -7.01
C GLN A 48 -16.87 9.00 -6.10
N ILE A 49 -15.65 9.01 -6.64
CA ILE A 49 -14.46 9.51 -5.95
C ILE A 49 -14.18 10.94 -6.41
N ASP A 50 -13.99 11.85 -5.46
CA ASP A 50 -13.36 13.14 -5.72
C ASP A 50 -11.84 12.97 -5.70
N TYR A 51 -11.22 12.85 -6.87
CA TYR A 51 -9.79 12.64 -7.04
C TYR A 51 -8.92 13.83 -6.60
N THR A 52 -9.54 14.96 -6.25
CA THR A 52 -8.83 16.12 -5.66
C THR A 52 -8.64 15.98 -4.15
N LEU A 53 -9.31 15.01 -3.52
CA LEU A 53 -9.21 14.72 -2.08
C LEU A 53 -8.32 13.51 -1.86
N ILE A 54 -7.32 13.65 -1.01
CA ILE A 54 -6.42 12.58 -0.61
C ILE A 54 -6.67 12.14 0.83
N PRO A 55 -6.59 10.85 1.16
CA PRO A 55 -6.67 10.35 2.54
C PRO A 55 -5.39 10.75 3.28
N ARG A 56 -5.48 11.73 4.18
CA ARG A 56 -4.33 12.32 4.85
C ARG A 56 -3.92 11.56 6.10
N ASN A 57 -4.86 11.34 6.99
CA ASN A 57 -4.68 10.64 8.26
C ASN A 57 -6.03 10.29 8.87
N ILE A 58 -6.01 9.44 9.88
CA ILE A 58 -7.17 9.18 10.74
C ILE A 58 -6.93 9.94 12.04
N LEU A 59 -7.83 10.83 12.42
CA LEU A 59 -7.71 11.61 13.65
C LEU A 59 -7.97 10.73 14.86
N LYS A 60 -7.38 11.11 16.01
CA LYS A 60 -7.56 10.35 17.25
C LYS A 60 -9.04 10.25 17.63
N GLY A 61 -9.53 9.04 17.75
CA GLY A 61 -10.92 8.76 18.09
C GLY A 61 -11.88 8.66 16.90
N GLU A 62 -11.39 8.92 15.68
CA GLU A 62 -12.15 8.78 14.44
C GLU A 62 -11.95 7.39 13.84
N ALA A 63 -12.92 6.94 13.03
CA ALA A 63 -12.85 5.70 12.28
C ALA A 63 -12.69 5.91 10.76
N HIS A 64 -12.74 7.16 10.31
CA HIS A 64 -12.76 7.57 8.91
C HIS A 64 -11.55 8.43 8.55
N TRP A 65 -11.22 8.43 7.26
CA TRP A 65 -10.14 9.25 6.75
C TRP A 65 -10.47 10.75 6.87
N ASN A 66 -9.56 11.51 7.45
CA ASN A 66 -9.52 12.96 7.34
C ASN A 66 -8.91 13.31 5.98
N CYS A 67 -9.76 13.43 4.96
CA CYS A 67 -9.31 13.77 3.61
C CYS A 67 -8.95 15.25 3.51
N ARG A 68 -7.90 15.54 2.72
CA ARG A 68 -7.43 16.90 2.43
C ARG A 68 -7.40 17.13 0.94
N LYS A 69 -7.71 18.35 0.53
CA LYS A 69 -7.58 18.74 -0.87
C LYS A 69 -6.09 18.78 -1.25
N ALA A 70 -5.75 18.11 -2.35
CA ALA A 70 -4.41 18.16 -2.91
C ALA A 70 -4.04 19.61 -3.25
N SER A 71 -2.87 20.06 -2.84
CA SER A 71 -2.36 21.40 -3.10
C SER A 71 -0.83 21.42 -3.08
N GLU A 72 -0.24 22.52 -3.53
CA GLU A 72 1.21 22.73 -3.47
C GLU A 72 1.77 22.79 -2.05
N THR A 73 0.93 23.08 -1.06
CA THR A 73 1.31 23.17 0.36
C THR A 73 1.01 21.89 1.14
N GLU A 74 0.27 20.95 0.55
CA GLU A 74 0.00 19.65 1.16
C GLU A 74 1.05 18.64 0.67
N TRP A 75 2.20 18.65 1.32
CA TRP A 75 3.43 17.93 0.94
C TRP A 75 3.25 16.42 0.67
N CYS A 76 2.24 15.80 1.26
CA CYS A 76 1.97 14.37 1.08
C CYS A 76 0.97 14.06 -0.04
N SER A 77 0.58 15.05 -0.87
CA SER A 77 -0.43 14.85 -1.93
C SER A 77 -0.09 13.71 -2.91
N GLY A 78 1.19 13.46 -3.18
CA GLY A 78 1.66 12.39 -4.05
C GLY A 78 1.67 11.00 -3.42
N PHE A 79 1.58 10.86 -2.10
CA PHE A 79 1.74 9.56 -1.44
C PHE A 79 0.60 8.60 -1.71
N TRP A 80 -0.64 9.08 -1.73
CA TRP A 80 -1.77 8.21 -2.00
C TRP A 80 -1.73 7.60 -3.42
N PRO A 81 -1.59 8.38 -4.50
CA PRO A 81 -1.39 7.78 -5.82
C PRO A 81 -0.16 6.88 -5.89
N GLY A 82 0.95 7.22 -5.20
CA GLY A 82 2.13 6.37 -5.13
C GLY A 82 1.85 5.01 -4.48
N ILE A 83 1.06 4.97 -3.39
CA ILE A 83 0.61 3.73 -2.76
C ILE A 83 -0.21 2.88 -3.75
N LEU A 84 -1.10 3.50 -4.53
CA LEU A 84 -1.88 2.79 -5.53
C LEU A 84 -1.00 2.19 -6.64
N TRP A 85 0.04 2.90 -7.09
CA TRP A 85 0.99 2.37 -8.07
C TRP A 85 1.78 1.18 -7.53
N TYR A 86 2.28 1.24 -6.28
CA TYR A 86 2.96 0.12 -5.64
C TYR A 86 2.02 -1.09 -5.42
N ASP A 87 0.76 -0.84 -5.08
CA ASP A 87 -0.22 -1.91 -4.93
C ASP A 87 -0.51 -2.58 -6.29
N TYR A 88 -0.62 -1.79 -7.37
CA TYR A 88 -0.74 -2.32 -8.72
C TYR A 88 0.49 -3.16 -9.12
N GLU A 89 1.71 -2.69 -8.86
CA GLU A 89 2.93 -3.46 -9.13
C GLU A 89 2.95 -4.80 -8.37
N ALA A 90 2.47 -4.81 -7.14
CA ALA A 90 2.45 -6.01 -6.31
C ALA A 90 1.36 -7.02 -6.72
N THR A 91 0.22 -6.54 -7.23
CA THR A 91 -0.99 -7.37 -7.44
C THR A 91 -1.32 -7.60 -8.91
N GLY A 92 -0.94 -6.67 -9.79
CA GLY A 92 -1.40 -6.63 -11.18
C GLY A 92 -2.86 -6.21 -11.35
N ASP A 93 -3.52 -5.69 -10.30
CA ASP A 93 -4.94 -5.30 -10.33
C ASP A 93 -5.15 -4.06 -11.20
N VAL A 94 -5.78 -4.26 -12.37
CA VAL A 94 -6.06 -3.19 -13.33
C VAL A 94 -7.06 -2.15 -12.83
N GLN A 95 -7.89 -2.47 -11.84
CA GLN A 95 -8.79 -1.50 -11.22
C GLN A 95 -7.99 -0.54 -10.35
N ILE A 96 -7.03 -1.04 -9.57
CA ILE A 96 -6.10 -0.21 -8.79
C ILE A 96 -5.28 0.70 -9.70
N ARG A 97 -4.77 0.17 -10.82
CA ARG A 97 -4.08 0.97 -11.84
C ARG A 97 -4.95 2.13 -12.32
N THR A 98 -6.21 1.86 -12.66
CA THR A 98 -7.14 2.88 -13.14
C THR A 98 -7.34 3.99 -12.10
N GLU A 99 -7.46 3.64 -10.83
CA GLU A 99 -7.57 4.63 -9.76
C GLU A 99 -6.26 5.40 -9.56
N ALA A 100 -5.10 4.74 -9.64
CA ALA A 100 -3.78 5.39 -9.58
C ALA A 100 -3.62 6.45 -10.70
N GLU A 101 -3.97 6.09 -11.95
CA GLU A 101 -3.92 7.00 -13.10
C GLU A 101 -4.78 8.26 -12.86
N LYS A 102 -5.99 8.12 -12.31
CA LYS A 102 -6.89 9.24 -12.05
C LYS A 102 -6.39 10.16 -10.92
N PHE A 103 -5.92 9.58 -9.81
CA PHE A 103 -5.33 10.37 -8.74
C PHE A 103 -4.05 11.08 -9.19
N THR A 104 -3.17 10.42 -9.93
CA THR A 104 -1.97 11.05 -10.51
C THR A 104 -2.35 12.18 -11.47
N ALA A 105 -3.34 11.97 -12.35
CA ALA A 105 -3.80 13.01 -13.27
C ALA A 105 -4.37 14.22 -12.52
N ALA A 106 -5.04 14.03 -11.39
CA ALA A 106 -5.56 15.12 -10.56
C ALA A 106 -4.45 16.00 -9.94
N LEU A 107 -3.21 15.51 -9.84
CA LEU A 107 -2.04 16.29 -9.41
C LEU A 107 -1.41 17.12 -10.55
N GLY A 108 -1.90 16.99 -11.80
CA GLY A 108 -1.32 17.67 -12.97
C GLY A 108 -1.26 19.20 -12.86
N PHE A 109 -2.06 19.82 -11.96
CA PHE A 109 -1.98 21.25 -11.70
C PHE A 109 -0.62 21.65 -11.10
N LEU A 110 0.05 20.77 -10.36
CA LEU A 110 1.35 21.02 -9.74
C LEU A 110 2.44 21.30 -10.78
N ALA A 111 2.33 20.73 -11.97
CA ALA A 111 3.29 20.98 -13.05
C ALA A 111 3.29 22.45 -13.54
N LYS A 112 2.25 23.21 -13.21
CA LYS A 112 2.08 24.63 -13.59
C LYS A 112 2.34 25.60 -12.44
N GLN A 113 2.63 25.07 -11.24
CA GLN A 113 2.89 25.86 -10.06
C GLN A 113 4.42 26.05 -9.88
N PRO A 114 4.86 27.20 -9.37
CA PRO A 114 6.26 27.34 -8.95
C PRO A 114 6.52 26.38 -7.79
N ALA A 115 7.77 25.90 -7.68
CA ALA A 115 8.20 25.12 -6.54
C ALA A 115 7.95 25.91 -5.25
N TYR A 116 7.17 25.36 -4.33
CA TYR A 116 6.83 26.02 -3.06
C TYR A 116 7.96 25.82 -2.04
N ASP A 117 8.45 24.59 -1.90
CA ASP A 117 9.54 24.24 -1.00
C ASP A 117 10.28 22.95 -1.45
N HIS A 118 11.13 22.42 -0.55
CA HIS A 118 11.92 21.21 -0.81
C HIS A 118 11.08 19.92 -0.86
N ASP A 119 9.83 19.94 -0.39
CA ASP A 119 8.95 18.76 -0.37
C ASP A 119 8.30 18.49 -1.75
N LEU A 120 8.56 19.31 -2.76
CA LEU A 120 8.07 19.10 -4.12
C LEU A 120 8.37 17.68 -4.65
N GLY A 121 9.48 17.08 -4.21
CA GLY A 121 9.83 15.69 -4.52
C GLY A 121 8.77 14.70 -4.04
N PHE A 122 8.22 14.88 -2.85
CA PHE A 122 7.16 14.01 -2.32
C PHE A 122 5.82 14.21 -3.03
N LEU A 123 5.58 15.41 -3.56
CA LEU A 123 4.37 15.72 -4.32
C LEU A 123 4.35 15.04 -5.69
N LEU A 124 5.51 14.90 -6.36
CA LEU A 124 5.58 14.50 -7.76
C LEU A 124 6.23 13.13 -7.99
N PHE A 125 7.28 12.76 -7.24
CA PHE A 125 8.01 11.52 -7.48
C PHE A 125 7.42 10.30 -6.78
N CYS A 126 6.46 10.48 -5.88
CA CYS A 126 5.77 9.38 -5.22
C CYS A 126 4.51 8.93 -5.99
N SER A 127 4.07 9.71 -6.99
CA SER A 127 2.82 9.46 -7.74
C SER A 127 3.03 8.89 -9.13
#